data_38b945bfd0055cef51d8731bceabf8f9
#
_entry.id   38b945bfd0055cef51d8731bceabf8f9
#
_cell.length_a   1.000
_cell.length_b   1.000
_cell.length_c   1.000
_cell.angle_alpha   90.00
_cell.angle_beta   90.00
_cell.angle_gamma   90.00
#
_symmetry.space_group_name_H-M   'P 1'
#
loop_
_entity.id
_entity.type
_entity.pdbx_description
1 polymer ?
#
loop_
_entity_poly.entity_id
_entity_poly.type
_entity_poly.pdbx_seq_one_letter_code
_entity_poly.pdbx_strand_id
1 'polypeptide(L)'
;MIFDALHYFETLAQQNILCRNNGFKPVFCSGPDSIEGVMQQFQKTANFVMIDDTTDQNLYSEGVSYFKRRVYTVFVLASYKWDDMEDREDKLNLCREIFQQFVRRMIWDRARHENEDDDITFLNVEKIYSKEFGRYTMNGVTGLYFMVENDEPESMEYEDEQQLESEWVIE
;
A
#
# COMPACT_ATOMS: atom_id res chain seq x y z
N MET A 1 5.86 -14.66 10.26
CA MET A 1 4.48 -14.40 9.79
C MET A 1 4.58 -13.36 8.70
N ILE A 2 3.77 -13.39 7.65
CA ILE A 2 3.85 -12.43 6.53
C ILE A 2 3.10 -11.17 6.94
N PHE A 3 3.66 -9.98 6.69
CA PHE A 3 2.98 -8.70 6.95
C PHE A 3 1.64 -8.62 6.22
N ASP A 4 0.55 -8.50 6.97
CA ASP A 4 -0.79 -8.33 6.42
C ASP A 4 -1.05 -6.86 6.07
N ALA A 5 -0.53 -6.45 4.91
CA ALA A 5 -0.66 -5.09 4.42
C ALA A 5 -2.13 -4.68 4.18
N LEU A 6 -2.97 -5.60 3.71
CA LEU A 6 -4.37 -5.31 3.43
C LEU A 6 -5.09 -4.90 4.71
N HIS A 7 -4.98 -5.72 5.75
CA HIS A 7 -5.58 -5.42 7.05
C HIS A 7 -4.96 -4.19 7.69
N TYR A 8 -3.65 -4.01 7.58
CA TYR A 8 -2.95 -2.84 8.15
C TYR A 8 -3.45 -1.53 7.54
N PHE A 9 -3.44 -1.39 6.22
CA PHE A 9 -3.87 -0.17 5.55
C PHE A 9 -5.38 0.06 5.65
N GLU A 10 -6.19 -1.00 5.66
CA GLU A 10 -7.62 -0.89 5.95
C GLU A 10 -7.83 -0.29 7.35
N THR A 11 -7.11 -0.79 8.35
CA THR A 11 -7.16 -0.28 9.73
C THR A 11 -6.73 1.18 9.82
N LEU A 12 -5.65 1.57 9.11
CA LEU A 12 -5.23 2.97 9.04
C LEU A 12 -6.34 3.87 8.51
N ALA A 13 -6.98 3.47 7.41
CA ALA A 13 -8.07 4.25 6.81
C ALA A 13 -9.28 4.36 7.74
N GLN A 14 -9.65 3.29 8.42
CA GLN A 14 -10.78 3.25 9.35
C GLN A 14 -10.54 4.08 10.61
N GLN A 15 -9.31 4.11 11.12
CA GLN A 15 -8.94 4.83 12.35
C GLN A 15 -8.58 6.29 12.11
N ASN A 16 -8.18 6.67 10.90
CA ASN A 16 -7.79 8.03 10.59
C ASN A 16 -8.98 8.99 10.66
N ILE A 17 -8.84 10.06 11.45
CA ILE A 17 -9.91 11.04 11.70
C ILE A 17 -10.28 11.79 10.42
N LEU A 18 -9.30 12.19 9.59
CA LEU A 18 -9.57 12.87 8.32
C LEU A 18 -10.32 11.96 7.34
N CYS A 19 -9.94 10.68 7.26
CA CYS A 19 -10.66 9.71 6.44
C CYS A 19 -12.12 9.58 6.89
N ARG A 20 -12.37 9.42 8.17
CA ARG A 20 -13.72 9.28 8.72
C ARG A 20 -14.56 10.53 8.50
N ASN A 21 -14.03 11.71 8.79
CA ASN A 21 -14.77 12.98 8.70
C ASN A 21 -15.09 13.37 7.26
N ASN A 22 -14.29 12.90 6.29
CA ASN A 22 -14.45 13.19 4.87
C ASN A 22 -15.00 11.99 4.07
N GLY A 23 -15.49 10.95 4.73
CA GLY A 23 -16.18 9.83 4.11
C GLY A 23 -15.29 8.95 3.21
N PHE A 24 -13.98 8.88 3.47
CA PHE A 24 -13.11 7.94 2.79
C PHE A 24 -13.44 6.52 3.20
N LYS A 25 -13.63 5.65 2.21
CA LYS A 25 -13.91 4.22 2.42
C LYS A 25 -12.70 3.40 2.04
N PRO A 26 -12.22 2.50 2.93
CA PRO A 26 -11.25 1.51 2.53
C PRO A 26 -11.90 0.50 1.58
N VAL A 27 -11.25 0.23 0.47
CA VAL A 27 -11.66 -0.76 -0.53
C VAL A 27 -10.43 -1.46 -1.09
N PHE A 28 -10.59 -2.68 -1.57
CA PHE A 28 -9.51 -3.42 -2.22
C PHE A 28 -9.65 -3.31 -3.73
N CYS A 29 -8.50 -3.29 -4.41
CA CYS A 29 -8.41 -3.40 -5.86
C CYS A 29 -7.36 -4.46 -6.22
N SER A 30 -7.43 -5.00 -7.44
CA SER A 30 -6.49 -6.00 -7.95
C SER A 30 -5.78 -5.44 -9.18
N GLY A 31 -4.66 -4.76 -8.92
CA GLY A 31 -3.88 -4.09 -9.94
C GLY A 31 -4.51 -2.79 -10.47
N PRO A 32 -3.73 -2.00 -11.22
CA PRO A 32 -4.16 -0.71 -11.73
C PRO A 32 -5.40 -0.76 -12.64
N ASP A 33 -5.57 -1.85 -13.38
CA ASP A 33 -6.68 -2.02 -14.32
C ASP A 33 -8.04 -2.18 -13.64
N SER A 34 -8.07 -2.57 -12.36
CA SER A 34 -9.31 -2.73 -11.60
C SER A 34 -9.83 -1.42 -10.98
N ILE A 35 -9.00 -0.38 -10.90
CA ILE A 35 -9.35 0.90 -10.25
C ILE A 35 -10.59 1.52 -10.87
N GLU A 36 -10.67 1.60 -12.19
CA GLU A 36 -11.85 2.12 -12.88
C GLU A 36 -13.11 1.31 -12.59
N GLY A 37 -12.99 -0.02 -12.56
CA GLY A 37 -14.10 -0.92 -12.23
C GLY A 37 -14.60 -0.74 -10.81
N VAL A 38 -13.70 -0.64 -9.85
CA VAL A 38 -14.04 -0.36 -8.45
C VAL A 38 -14.70 1.00 -8.31
N MET A 39 -14.17 2.03 -8.96
CA MET A 39 -14.75 3.38 -8.93
C MET A 39 -16.14 3.43 -9.55
N GLN A 40 -16.38 2.70 -10.65
CA GLN A 40 -17.70 2.63 -11.31
C GLN A 40 -18.75 1.98 -10.39
N GLN A 41 -18.39 0.97 -9.60
CA GLN A 41 -19.29 0.34 -8.62
C GLN A 41 -19.74 1.30 -7.53
N PHE A 42 -18.92 2.31 -7.22
CA PHE A 42 -19.15 3.26 -6.13
C PHE A 42 -19.49 4.68 -6.64
N GLN A 43 -20.04 4.83 -7.82
CA GLN A 43 -20.33 6.11 -8.51
C GLN A 43 -21.02 7.20 -7.65
N LYS A 44 -21.54 6.86 -6.48
CA LYS A 44 -22.19 7.80 -5.56
C LYS A 44 -21.39 8.10 -4.30
N THR A 45 -20.26 7.43 -4.08
CA THR A 45 -19.43 7.64 -2.90
C THR A 45 -18.08 8.20 -3.31
N ALA A 46 -17.84 9.37 -2.83
CA ALA A 46 -16.88 10.29 -3.41
C ALA A 46 -15.41 10.02 -3.10
N ASN A 47 -15.05 9.32 -2.01
CA ASN A 47 -13.68 9.27 -1.52
C ASN A 47 -13.29 7.85 -1.10
N PHE A 48 -12.07 7.43 -1.49
CA PHE A 48 -11.58 6.08 -1.23
C PHE A 48 -10.14 6.05 -0.76
N VAL A 49 -9.84 5.11 0.13
CA VAL A 49 -8.50 4.55 0.29
C VAL A 49 -8.53 3.17 -0.35
N MET A 50 -7.92 3.02 -1.52
CA MET A 50 -7.85 1.74 -2.22
C MET A 50 -6.52 1.06 -1.94
N ILE A 51 -6.58 -0.21 -1.60
CA ILE A 51 -5.42 -1.02 -1.28
C ILE A 51 -5.31 -2.10 -2.34
N ASP A 52 -4.18 -2.13 -3.04
CA ASP A 52 -3.92 -3.15 -4.05
C ASP A 52 -3.61 -4.48 -3.36
N ASP A 53 -4.35 -5.53 -3.71
CA ASP A 53 -4.15 -6.88 -3.21
C ASP A 53 -3.05 -7.64 -3.98
N THR A 54 -2.53 -7.04 -5.04
CA THR A 54 -1.37 -7.53 -5.76
C THR A 54 -0.10 -6.80 -5.33
N THR A 55 1.03 -7.48 -5.35
CA THR A 55 2.32 -6.89 -4.97
C THR A 55 3.37 -7.15 -6.03
N ASP A 56 4.16 -6.14 -6.35
CA ASP A 56 5.42 -6.35 -7.02
C ASP A 56 6.41 -7.00 -6.05
N GLN A 57 7.13 -8.02 -6.51
CA GLN A 57 8.04 -8.78 -5.66
C GLN A 57 9.42 -8.86 -6.29
N ASN A 58 10.43 -8.80 -5.44
CA ASN A 58 11.82 -8.99 -5.83
C ASN A 58 12.55 -9.81 -4.77
N LEU A 59 13.25 -10.87 -5.21
CA LEU A 59 14.16 -11.63 -4.37
C LEU A 59 15.57 -11.13 -4.62
N TYR A 60 16.30 -10.79 -3.56
CA TYR A 60 17.68 -10.33 -3.67
C TYR A 60 18.53 -10.85 -2.52
N SER A 61 19.84 -10.82 -2.67
CA SER A 61 20.78 -11.23 -1.62
C SER A 61 21.65 -10.06 -1.17
N GLU A 62 21.89 -10.00 0.12
CA GLU A 62 22.90 -9.15 0.74
C GLU A 62 23.90 -10.01 1.52
N GLY A 63 25.11 -10.15 0.94
CA GLY A 63 26.10 -11.08 1.48
C GLY A 63 25.64 -12.53 1.36
N VAL A 64 25.42 -13.18 2.50
CA VAL A 64 24.95 -14.58 2.58
C VAL A 64 23.46 -14.70 2.87
N SER A 65 22.77 -13.59 3.08
CA SER A 65 21.35 -13.59 3.42
C SER A 65 20.49 -13.22 2.20
N TYR A 66 19.35 -13.88 2.09
CA TYR A 66 18.34 -13.55 1.08
C TYR A 66 17.19 -12.78 1.71
N PHE A 67 16.61 -11.87 0.91
CA PHE A 67 15.48 -11.04 1.29
C PHE A 67 14.44 -11.06 0.19
N LYS A 68 13.18 -11.13 0.59
CA LYS A 68 12.05 -10.95 -0.29
C LYS A 68 11.46 -9.56 -0.08
N ARG A 69 11.63 -8.70 -1.09
CA ARG A 69 10.98 -7.40 -1.12
C ARG A 69 9.60 -7.53 -1.72
N ARG A 70 8.62 -7.00 -1.01
CA ARG A 70 7.26 -6.79 -1.54
C ARG A 70 6.96 -5.30 -1.58
N VAL A 71 6.32 -4.85 -2.65
CA VAL A 71 5.91 -3.46 -2.82
C VAL A 71 4.39 -3.40 -2.75
N TYR A 72 3.89 -2.73 -1.74
CA TYR A 72 2.46 -2.51 -1.56
C TYR A 72 2.07 -1.15 -2.11
N THR A 73 0.95 -1.08 -2.83
CA THR A 73 0.44 0.16 -3.41
C THR A 73 -0.89 0.54 -2.77
N VAL A 74 -0.97 1.79 -2.33
CA VAL A 74 -2.19 2.35 -1.71
C VAL A 74 -2.54 3.65 -2.39
N PHE A 75 -3.81 3.78 -2.78
CA PHE A 75 -4.37 4.96 -3.43
C PHE A 75 -5.22 5.75 -2.44
N VAL A 76 -5.04 7.05 -2.39
CA VAL A 76 -5.89 7.98 -1.63
C VAL A 76 -6.57 8.88 -2.64
N LEU A 77 -7.86 8.66 -2.86
CA LEU A 77 -8.62 9.25 -3.97
C LEU A 77 -9.83 10.01 -3.44
N ALA A 78 -10.02 11.22 -3.95
CA ALA A 78 -11.15 12.06 -3.63
C ALA A 78 -11.86 12.54 -4.90
N SER A 79 -13.18 12.53 -4.86
CA SER A 79 -14.01 13.07 -5.92
C SER A 79 -14.10 14.59 -5.80
N TYR A 80 -14.07 15.28 -6.93
CA TYR A 80 -14.23 16.73 -7.03
C TYR A 80 -15.19 17.10 -8.16
N LYS A 81 -15.72 18.32 -8.12
CA LYS A 81 -16.56 18.84 -9.20
C LYS A 81 -15.70 19.10 -10.44
N TRP A 82 -16.02 18.45 -11.53
CA TRP A 82 -15.19 18.39 -12.75
C TRP A 82 -14.73 19.74 -13.30
N ASP A 83 -15.55 20.76 -13.19
CA ASP A 83 -15.32 22.12 -13.67
C ASP A 83 -14.78 23.08 -12.60
N ASP A 84 -14.62 22.61 -11.36
CA ASP A 84 -14.19 23.39 -10.22
C ASP A 84 -12.75 23.03 -9.84
N MET A 85 -11.82 23.89 -10.23
CA MET A 85 -10.39 23.69 -9.99
C MET A 85 -10.00 24.01 -8.56
N GLU A 86 -10.74 24.85 -7.86
CA GLU A 86 -10.53 25.15 -6.45
C GLU A 86 -10.94 23.93 -5.60
N ASP A 87 -12.11 23.36 -5.85
CA ASP A 87 -12.53 22.10 -5.20
C ASP A 87 -11.54 20.96 -5.46
N ARG A 88 -10.98 20.89 -6.70
CA ARG A 88 -9.94 19.90 -6.99
C ARG A 88 -8.68 20.08 -6.14
N GLU A 89 -8.21 21.31 -6.00
CA GLU A 89 -7.01 21.61 -5.19
C GLU A 89 -7.26 21.30 -3.71
N ASP A 90 -8.40 21.65 -3.18
CA ASP A 90 -8.79 21.35 -1.80
C ASP A 90 -8.84 19.83 -1.55
N LYS A 91 -9.40 19.07 -2.49
CA LYS A 91 -9.44 17.60 -2.41
C LYS A 91 -8.05 16.98 -2.50
N LEU A 92 -7.20 17.50 -3.37
CA LEU A 92 -5.82 17.03 -3.49
C LEU A 92 -5.01 17.33 -2.21
N ASN A 93 -5.18 18.52 -1.62
CA ASN A 93 -4.54 18.88 -0.36
C ASN A 93 -5.01 17.98 0.79
N LEU A 94 -6.29 17.63 0.82
CA LEU A 94 -6.82 16.66 1.78
C LEU A 94 -6.15 15.28 1.61
N CYS A 95 -6.00 14.79 0.38
CA CYS A 95 -5.32 13.52 0.12
C CYS A 95 -3.83 13.56 0.52
N ARG A 96 -3.14 14.69 0.29
CA ARG A 96 -1.75 14.90 0.74
C ARG A 96 -1.63 14.82 2.26
N GLU A 97 -2.54 15.45 2.99
CA GLU A 97 -2.56 15.42 4.45
C GLU A 97 -2.82 14.01 5.00
N ILE A 98 -3.79 13.29 4.43
CA ILE A 98 -4.06 11.88 4.79
C ILE A 98 -2.81 11.02 4.57
N PHE A 99 -2.16 11.15 3.41
CA PHE A 99 -0.93 10.44 3.13
C PHE A 99 0.17 10.75 4.16
N GLN A 100 0.39 12.01 4.51
CA GLN A 100 1.36 12.39 5.54
C GLN A 100 1.03 11.77 6.90
N GLN A 101 -0.26 11.73 7.27
CA GLN A 101 -0.69 11.10 8.52
C GLN A 101 -0.48 9.59 8.50
N PHE A 102 -0.69 8.92 7.37
CA PHE A 102 -0.37 7.50 7.21
C PHE A 102 1.12 7.24 7.36
N VAL A 103 1.97 8.05 6.73
CA VAL A 103 3.44 7.92 6.87
C VAL A 103 3.87 8.11 8.32
N ARG A 104 3.37 9.16 9.01
CA ARG A 104 3.66 9.37 10.45
C ARG A 104 3.23 8.18 11.30
N ARG A 105 2.09 7.57 10.99
CA ARG A 105 1.60 6.40 11.70
C ARG A 105 2.45 5.17 11.43
N MET A 106 2.84 4.90 10.20
CA MET A 106 3.76 3.79 9.86
C MET A 106 5.11 3.92 10.59
N ILE A 107 5.70 5.14 10.62
CA ILE A 107 6.93 5.41 11.37
C ILE A 107 6.73 5.12 12.87
N TRP A 108 5.61 5.57 13.42
CA TRP A 108 5.29 5.35 14.83
C TRP A 108 5.10 3.87 15.17
N ASP A 109 4.35 3.15 14.35
CA ASP A 109 4.05 1.74 14.57
C ASP A 109 5.35 0.91 14.45
N ARG A 110 6.15 1.13 13.41
CA ARG A 110 7.46 0.47 13.26
C ARG A 110 8.36 0.70 14.49
N ALA A 111 8.49 1.94 14.95
CA ALA A 111 9.35 2.27 16.08
C ALA A 111 8.91 1.60 17.41
N ARG A 112 7.63 1.28 17.56
CA ARG A 112 7.11 0.60 18.74
C ARG A 112 7.31 -0.92 18.71
N HIS A 113 7.36 -1.49 17.51
CA HIS A 113 7.46 -2.93 17.28
C HIS A 113 8.91 -3.40 16.98
N GLU A 114 9.90 -2.50 17.03
CA GLU A 114 11.32 -2.82 16.77
C GLU A 114 11.91 -3.95 17.66
N ASN A 115 11.25 -4.28 18.78
CA ASN A 115 11.72 -5.30 19.72
C ASN A 115 10.78 -6.52 19.81
N GLU A 116 9.75 -6.57 18.98
CA GLU A 116 8.80 -7.67 18.90
C GLU A 116 8.99 -8.35 17.54
N ASP A 117 8.84 -9.67 17.49
CA ASP A 117 8.81 -10.44 16.23
C ASP A 117 7.54 -10.11 15.42
N ASP A 118 7.36 -8.82 15.13
CA ASP A 118 6.21 -8.32 14.39
C ASP A 118 6.65 -7.93 12.98
N ASP A 119 5.91 -8.40 11.99
CA ASP A 119 6.23 -8.28 10.57
C ASP A 119 6.33 -6.83 10.07
N ILE A 120 5.81 -5.86 10.83
CA ILE A 120 5.93 -4.43 10.55
C ILE A 120 7.36 -3.90 10.66
N THR A 121 8.24 -4.63 11.36
CA THR A 121 9.65 -4.26 11.53
C THR A 121 10.39 -4.15 10.21
N PHE A 122 9.98 -4.91 9.22
CA PHE A 122 10.59 -4.96 7.89
C PHE A 122 10.04 -3.90 6.93
N LEU A 123 9.05 -3.12 7.36
CA LEU A 123 8.46 -2.06 6.53
C LEU A 123 9.46 -0.90 6.35
N ASN A 124 9.80 -0.59 5.11
CA ASN A 124 10.72 0.49 4.78
C ASN A 124 9.97 1.85 4.79
N VAL A 125 9.98 2.50 5.96
CA VAL A 125 9.35 3.82 6.14
C VAL A 125 10.31 4.99 5.86
N GLU A 126 11.57 4.72 5.52
CA GLU A 126 12.57 5.74 5.22
C GLU A 126 12.49 6.22 3.78
N LYS A 127 11.92 5.39 2.90
CA LYS A 127 11.78 5.67 1.48
C LYS A 127 10.42 5.23 0.98
N ILE A 128 9.47 6.16 0.96
CA ILE A 128 8.12 5.94 0.45
C ILE A 128 7.94 6.77 -0.82
N TYR A 129 7.71 6.10 -1.93
CA TYR A 129 7.42 6.76 -3.20
C TYR A 129 5.94 7.15 -3.24
N SER A 130 5.64 8.36 -3.70
CA SER A 130 4.27 8.79 -3.98
C SER A 130 4.17 9.56 -5.29
N LYS A 131 3.01 9.47 -5.93
CA LYS A 131 2.71 10.23 -7.15
C LYS A 131 1.26 10.69 -7.15
N GLU A 132 1.07 11.94 -7.54
CA GLU A 132 -0.24 12.56 -7.68
C GLU A 132 -0.86 12.29 -9.05
N PHE A 133 -2.19 12.19 -9.10
CA PHE A 133 -2.93 12.04 -10.32
C PHE A 133 -3.18 13.39 -10.99
N GLY A 134 -2.81 13.48 -12.27
CA GLY A 134 -3.13 14.63 -13.10
C GLY A 134 -4.64 14.72 -13.41
N ARG A 135 -5.07 15.92 -13.83
CA ARG A 135 -6.48 16.23 -14.10
C ARG A 135 -7.18 15.26 -15.06
N TYR A 136 -6.45 14.78 -16.06
CA TYR A 136 -7.00 13.95 -17.13
C TYR A 136 -6.85 12.44 -16.92
N THR A 137 -6.27 12.05 -15.78
CA THR A 137 -6.02 10.63 -15.51
C THR A 137 -7.31 9.90 -15.14
N MET A 138 -8.18 10.57 -14.37
CA MET A 138 -9.48 10.05 -13.96
C MET A 138 -10.51 11.18 -13.94
N ASN A 139 -11.67 10.97 -14.56
CA ASN A 139 -12.73 11.98 -14.64
C ASN A 139 -13.34 12.26 -13.26
N GLY A 140 -13.21 13.50 -12.77
CA GLY A 140 -13.81 13.95 -11.52
C GLY A 140 -13.19 13.36 -10.26
N VAL A 141 -11.99 12.76 -10.35
CA VAL A 141 -11.25 12.21 -9.21
C VAL A 141 -9.84 12.77 -9.20
N THR A 142 -9.37 13.11 -8.02
CA THR A 142 -8.00 13.53 -7.74
C THR A 142 -7.43 12.77 -6.56
N GLY A 143 -6.16 12.91 -6.32
CA GLY A 143 -5.49 12.27 -5.20
C GLY A 143 -4.10 11.81 -5.59
N LEU A 144 -3.62 10.82 -4.88
CA LEU A 144 -2.30 10.26 -5.07
C LEU A 144 -2.31 8.73 -4.79
N TYR A 145 -1.27 8.06 -5.24
CA TYR A 145 -0.92 6.76 -4.71
C TYR A 145 0.48 6.81 -4.08
N PHE A 146 0.72 5.90 -3.19
CA PHE A 146 2.05 5.69 -2.63
C PHE A 146 2.40 4.21 -2.60
N MET A 147 3.69 3.94 -2.63
CA MET A 147 4.24 2.59 -2.56
C MET A 147 5.17 2.49 -1.36
N VAL A 148 5.02 1.42 -0.61
CA VAL A 148 5.87 1.08 0.52
C VAL A 148 6.45 -0.31 0.34
N GLU A 149 7.74 -0.44 0.59
CA GLU A 149 8.48 -1.69 0.48
C GLU A 149 8.50 -2.41 1.84
N ASN A 150 8.43 -3.73 1.82
CA ASN A 150 8.64 -4.59 2.97
C ASN A 150 9.72 -5.61 2.62
N ASP A 151 10.85 -5.58 3.32
CA ASP A 151 12.03 -6.40 3.06
C ASP A 151 12.12 -7.52 4.10
N GLU A 152 11.41 -8.62 3.85
CA GLU A 152 11.39 -9.79 4.74
C GLU A 152 12.60 -10.70 4.52
N PRO A 153 13.28 -11.17 5.58
CA PRO A 153 14.26 -12.22 5.44
C PRO A 153 13.63 -13.49 4.86
N GLU A 154 14.29 -14.10 3.92
CA GLU A 154 13.82 -15.33 3.26
C GLU A 154 14.89 -16.41 3.32
N SER A 155 14.50 -17.62 3.75
CA SER A 155 15.39 -18.77 3.70
C SER A 155 15.35 -19.38 2.30
N MET A 156 16.48 -19.34 1.60
CA MET A 156 16.61 -19.85 0.23
C MET A 156 17.62 -21.01 0.13
N GLU A 157 18.05 -21.52 1.27
CA GLU A 157 18.95 -22.67 1.33
C GLU A 157 18.13 -23.93 1.63
N TYR A 158 18.45 -25.01 0.97
CA TYR A 158 17.92 -26.31 1.34
C TYR A 158 18.53 -26.75 2.67
N GLU A 159 17.69 -27.22 3.58
CA GLU A 159 18.13 -27.69 4.89
C GLU A 159 18.98 -28.98 4.76
N ASP A 160 18.62 -29.84 3.80
CA ASP A 160 19.32 -31.10 3.50
C ASP A 160 19.00 -31.59 2.06
N GLU A 161 19.68 -32.69 1.68
CA GLU A 161 19.47 -33.35 0.38
C GLU A 161 18.05 -33.92 0.24
N GLN A 162 17.40 -34.31 1.35
CA GLN A 162 16.05 -34.87 1.31
C GLN A 162 15.02 -33.82 0.93
N GLN A 163 15.18 -32.58 1.37
CA GLN A 163 14.34 -31.47 0.94
C GLN A 163 14.51 -31.23 -0.55
N LEU A 164 15.74 -31.17 -1.06
CA LEU A 164 16.03 -31.02 -2.47
C LEU A 164 15.39 -32.13 -3.31
N GLU A 165 15.57 -33.41 -2.92
CA GLU A 165 15.00 -34.58 -3.58
C GLU A 165 13.45 -34.62 -3.53
N SER A 166 12.86 -34.01 -2.53
CA SER A 166 11.39 -33.93 -2.42
C SER A 166 10.76 -32.96 -3.43
N GLU A 167 11.54 -31.98 -3.87
CA GLU A 167 11.05 -30.93 -4.79
C GLU A 167 11.49 -31.18 -6.24
N TRP A 168 12.59 -31.92 -6.47
CA TRP A 168 13.19 -32.09 -7.79
C TRP A 168 13.49 -33.56 -8.10
N VAL A 169 13.29 -33.92 -9.37
CA VAL A 169 13.81 -35.18 -9.92
C VAL A 169 15.27 -34.96 -10.27
N ILE A 170 16.16 -35.55 -9.47
CA ILE A 170 17.61 -35.50 -9.71
C ILE A 170 18.00 -36.76 -10.47
N GLU A 171 18.53 -36.59 -11.71
CA GLU A 171 19.04 -37.68 -12.55
C GLU A 171 20.50 -38.02 -12.21
#